data_e21465566ba8013198f0d52305f8a6ee
#
_entry.id   e21465566ba8013198f0d52305f8a6ee
#
_cell.length_a   1.000
_cell.length_b   1.000
_cell.length_c   1.000
_cell.angle_alpha   90.00
_cell.angle_beta   90.00
_cell.angle_gamma   90.00
#
_symmetry.space_group_name_H-M   'P 1'
#
loop_
_entity.id
_entity.type
_entity.pdbx_description
1 polymer ?
#
loop_
_entity_poly.entity_id
_entity_poly.type
_entity_poly.pdbx_seq_one_letter_code
_entity_poly.pdbx_strand_id
1 'polypeptide(L)'
;MAAPLPFSESELRLLQVLLKRKVRFMVVGLSAATLQGAPVVTQDVDLWFENLGELKISQALQEVGAAYVPPSHLNPPMLAGADAELFDIVIRMDGLGAFADEIKNCVDISLGRQKLKVLSLERILASKIAANRAKDKLTIPVLRDALAATQSMKRRSKNK
;
A
#
# COMPACT_ATOMS: atom_id res chain seq x y z
N MET A 1 1.32 -2.74 -23.42
CA MET A 1 0.57 -1.79 -22.60
C MET A 1 0.48 -2.27 -21.16
N ALA A 2 0.81 -1.42 -20.22
CA ALA A 2 0.58 -1.74 -18.82
C ALA A 2 -0.92 -1.78 -18.52
N ALA A 3 -1.36 -2.73 -17.70
CA ALA A 3 -2.74 -2.77 -17.24
C ALA A 3 -3.07 -1.48 -16.48
N PRO A 4 -4.30 -0.96 -16.58
CA PRO A 4 -4.68 0.21 -15.80
C PRO A 4 -4.58 -0.09 -14.32
N LEU A 5 -4.12 0.89 -13.55
CA LEU A 5 -4.02 0.76 -12.09
C LEU A 5 -5.42 0.71 -11.47
N PRO A 6 -5.62 -0.09 -10.41
CA PRO A 6 -6.93 -0.26 -9.78
C PRO A 6 -7.31 0.90 -8.86
N PHE A 7 -7.00 2.12 -9.27
CA PHE A 7 -7.31 3.33 -8.51
C PHE A 7 -8.24 4.22 -9.29
N SER A 8 -9.15 4.89 -8.57
CA SER A 8 -9.95 5.98 -9.15
C SER A 8 -9.05 7.19 -9.43
N GLU A 9 -9.55 8.15 -10.21
CA GLU A 9 -8.83 9.40 -10.46
C GLU A 9 -8.50 10.15 -9.18
N SER A 10 -9.43 10.17 -8.24
CA SER A 10 -9.26 10.83 -6.94
C SER A 10 -8.16 10.16 -6.11
N GLU A 11 -8.15 8.82 -6.08
CA GLU A 11 -7.13 8.07 -5.39
C GLU A 11 -5.75 8.29 -6.00
N LEU A 12 -5.66 8.25 -7.33
CA LEU A 12 -4.42 8.53 -8.05
C LEU A 12 -3.91 9.93 -7.76
N ARG A 13 -4.81 10.91 -7.73
CA ARG A 13 -4.45 12.30 -7.45
C ARG A 13 -3.83 12.45 -6.07
N LEU A 14 -4.43 11.84 -5.05
CA LEU A 14 -3.87 11.89 -3.69
C LEU A 14 -2.47 11.25 -3.64
N LEU A 15 -2.32 10.07 -4.22
CA LEU A 15 -1.02 9.39 -4.26
C LEU A 15 0.03 10.23 -4.97
N GLN A 16 -0.33 10.85 -6.10
CA GLN A 16 0.57 11.70 -6.87
C GLN A 16 1.00 12.95 -6.09
N VAL A 17 0.07 13.58 -5.37
CA VAL A 17 0.38 14.77 -4.55
C VAL A 17 1.29 14.40 -3.38
N LEU A 18 1.05 13.27 -2.72
CA LEU A 18 1.93 12.78 -1.67
C LEU A 18 3.35 12.56 -2.19
N LEU A 19 3.49 11.94 -3.35
CA LEU A 19 4.79 11.70 -3.98
C LEU A 19 5.47 13.00 -4.41
N LYS A 20 4.71 13.92 -5.00
CA LYS A 20 5.22 15.23 -5.43
C LYS A 20 5.80 16.03 -4.25
N ARG A 21 5.16 15.95 -3.09
CA ARG A 21 5.62 16.61 -1.87
C ARG A 21 6.68 15.82 -1.12
N LYS A 22 7.14 14.70 -1.69
CA LYS A 22 8.20 13.85 -1.13
C LYS A 22 7.84 13.29 0.25
N VAL A 23 6.58 12.98 0.45
CA VAL A 23 6.13 12.25 1.63
C VAL A 23 6.63 10.81 1.52
N ARG A 24 7.23 10.30 2.59
CA ARG A 24 7.68 8.91 2.60
C ARG A 24 6.57 8.02 3.11
N PHE A 25 6.11 7.14 2.25
CA PHE A 25 5.05 6.18 2.54
C PHE A 25 5.15 4.98 1.59
N MET A 26 4.44 3.92 1.91
CA MET A 26 4.30 2.78 1.03
C MET A 26 2.86 2.28 1.05
N VAL A 27 2.43 1.68 -0.05
CA VAL A 27 1.16 0.95 -0.11
C VAL A 27 1.40 -0.45 0.44
N VAL A 28 0.53 -0.89 1.32
CA VAL A 28 0.63 -2.20 1.99
C VAL A 28 -0.68 -2.96 1.89
N GLY A 29 -0.75 -4.12 2.53
CA GLY A 29 -1.97 -4.91 2.62
C GLY A 29 -2.43 -5.49 1.29
N LEU A 30 -3.72 -5.80 1.20
CA LEU A 30 -4.28 -6.41 -0.01
C LEU A 30 -4.23 -5.47 -1.22
N SER A 31 -4.28 -4.16 -1.01
CA SER A 31 -4.12 -3.19 -2.10
C SER A 31 -2.74 -3.32 -2.76
N ALA A 32 -1.71 -3.52 -1.97
CA ALA A 32 -0.37 -3.76 -2.50
C ALA A 32 -0.30 -5.10 -3.26
N ALA A 33 -0.96 -6.12 -2.74
CA ALA A 33 -1.02 -7.43 -3.41
C ALA A 33 -1.72 -7.33 -4.77
N THR A 34 -2.83 -6.62 -4.83
CA THR A 34 -3.57 -6.39 -6.08
C THR A 34 -2.70 -5.69 -7.13
N LEU A 35 -1.94 -4.69 -6.72
CA LEU A 35 -1.02 -3.97 -7.60
C LEU A 35 0.07 -4.88 -8.19
N GLN A 36 0.35 -5.99 -7.54
CA GLN A 36 1.35 -6.97 -7.99
C GLN A 36 0.72 -8.21 -8.65
N GLY A 37 -0.56 -8.12 -9.00
CA GLY A 37 -1.25 -9.14 -9.79
C GLY A 37 -1.98 -10.20 -9.00
N ALA A 38 -2.04 -10.11 -7.68
CA ALA A 38 -2.82 -11.05 -6.88
C ALA A 38 -4.32 -10.86 -7.14
N PRO A 39 -5.08 -11.92 -7.45
CA PRO A 39 -6.51 -11.81 -7.74
C PRO A 39 -7.33 -11.77 -6.44
N VAL A 40 -7.11 -10.74 -5.64
CA VAL A 40 -7.86 -10.47 -4.41
C VAL A 40 -8.70 -9.22 -4.59
N VAL A 41 -9.81 -9.15 -3.87
CA VAL A 41 -10.71 -8.00 -3.90
C VAL A 41 -10.49 -7.18 -2.64
N THR A 42 -10.25 -5.89 -2.81
CA THR A 42 -10.18 -4.92 -1.73
C THR A 42 -10.77 -3.60 -2.19
N GLN A 43 -11.48 -2.91 -1.30
CA GLN A 43 -12.01 -1.59 -1.56
C GLN A 43 -11.11 -0.50 -0.98
N ASP A 44 -10.30 -0.86 0.02
CA ASP A 44 -9.46 0.08 0.75
C ASP A 44 -8.02 0.06 0.24
N VAL A 45 -7.37 1.21 0.29
CA VAL A 45 -5.94 1.35 0.00
C VAL A 45 -5.23 1.61 1.32
N ASP A 46 -4.37 0.68 1.72
CA ASP A 46 -3.64 0.77 2.98
C ASP A 46 -2.32 1.50 2.78
N LEU A 47 -2.13 2.59 3.53
CA LEU A 47 -0.92 3.40 3.47
C LEU A 47 -0.16 3.34 4.79
N TRP A 48 1.12 3.05 4.72
CA TRP A 48 2.03 3.08 5.86
C TRP A 48 2.98 4.26 5.68
N PHE A 49 2.87 5.26 6.55
CA PHE A 49 3.70 6.46 6.50
C PHE A 49 4.91 6.31 7.44
N GLU A 50 6.04 6.85 7.03
CA GLU A 50 7.24 6.89 7.88
C GLU A 50 7.00 7.75 9.13
N ASN A 51 6.38 8.91 8.95
CA ASN A 51 6.11 9.85 10.04
C ASN A 51 4.81 10.61 9.78
N LEU A 52 3.76 10.23 10.50
CA LEU A 52 2.46 10.88 10.40
C LEU A 52 2.44 12.34 10.89
N GLY A 53 3.47 12.74 11.65
CA GLY A 53 3.58 14.11 12.14
C GLY A 53 4.12 15.11 11.14
N GLU A 54 4.47 14.69 9.92
CA GLU A 54 5.01 15.60 8.91
C GLU A 54 3.95 16.56 8.37
N LEU A 55 4.27 17.84 8.35
CA LEU A 55 3.40 18.88 7.79
C LEU A 55 3.06 18.64 6.32
N LYS A 56 3.97 18.04 5.57
CA LYS A 56 3.77 17.70 4.15
C LYS A 56 2.53 16.85 3.91
N ILE A 57 2.18 15.98 4.87
CA ILE A 57 0.99 15.12 4.76
C ILE A 57 -0.27 15.98 4.80
N SER A 58 -0.39 16.87 5.79
CA SER A 58 -1.52 17.79 5.89
C SER A 58 -1.63 18.69 4.66
N GLN A 59 -0.51 19.18 4.17
CA GLN A 59 -0.48 20.04 2.97
C GLN A 59 -0.94 19.28 1.72
N ALA A 60 -0.50 18.04 1.56
CA ALA A 60 -0.93 17.19 0.44
C ALA A 60 -2.43 16.92 0.49
N LEU A 61 -2.94 16.62 1.69
CA LEU A 61 -4.38 16.36 1.89
C LEU A 61 -5.21 17.59 1.58
N GLN A 62 -4.78 18.77 2.03
CA GLN A 62 -5.48 20.02 1.74
C GLN A 62 -5.58 20.27 0.24
N GLU A 63 -4.55 19.94 -0.50
CA GLU A 63 -4.50 20.12 -1.96
C GLU A 63 -5.60 19.33 -2.68
N VAL A 64 -6.01 18.19 -2.12
CA VAL A 64 -7.05 17.33 -2.69
C VAL A 64 -8.39 17.43 -1.93
N GLY A 65 -8.53 18.42 -1.05
CA GLY A 65 -9.76 18.63 -0.31
C GLY A 65 -10.01 17.64 0.82
N ALA A 66 -8.94 17.03 1.33
CA ALA A 66 -9.00 16.07 2.43
C ALA A 66 -8.33 16.62 3.69
N ALA A 67 -8.38 15.87 4.78
CA ALA A 67 -7.77 16.24 6.05
C ALA A 67 -7.23 15.03 6.78
N TYR A 68 -6.18 15.23 7.56
CA TYR A 68 -5.67 14.24 8.50
C TYR A 68 -6.36 14.41 9.85
N VAL A 69 -6.90 13.31 10.39
CA VAL A 69 -7.52 13.29 11.71
C VAL A 69 -6.57 12.57 12.66
N PRO A 70 -5.97 13.28 13.63
CA PRO A 70 -5.05 12.66 14.58
C PRO A 70 -5.75 11.61 15.45
N PRO A 71 -5.01 10.63 15.97
CA PRO A 71 -5.60 9.63 16.85
C PRO A 71 -6.08 10.26 18.16
N SER A 72 -7.15 9.71 18.72
CA SER A 72 -7.71 10.11 20.01
C SER A 72 -8.15 8.85 20.77
N HIS A 73 -8.76 9.03 21.94
CA HIS A 73 -9.34 7.92 22.68
C HIS A 73 -10.48 7.22 21.93
N LEU A 74 -11.09 7.93 20.97
CA LEU A 74 -12.27 7.44 20.24
C LEU A 74 -11.98 6.96 18.83
N ASN A 75 -10.82 7.31 18.26
CA ASN A 75 -10.51 6.95 16.88
C ASN A 75 -9.01 6.73 16.66
N PRO A 76 -8.64 5.81 15.76
CA PRO A 76 -7.26 5.70 15.27
C PRO A 76 -6.93 6.89 14.35
N PRO A 77 -5.66 7.07 13.96
CA PRO A 77 -5.33 8.05 12.93
C PRO A 77 -6.05 7.69 11.63
N MET A 78 -6.63 8.69 10.96
CA MET A 78 -7.43 8.44 9.77
C MET A 78 -7.38 9.63 8.80
N LEU A 79 -7.76 9.38 7.57
CA LEU A 79 -7.92 10.42 6.55
C LEU A 79 -9.41 10.68 6.36
N ALA A 80 -9.78 11.96 6.29
CA ALA A 80 -11.17 12.38 6.10
C ALA A 80 -11.31 13.15 4.79
N GLY A 81 -12.52 13.18 4.25
CA GLY A 81 -12.85 13.82 2.99
C GLY A 81 -13.29 12.79 1.96
N ALA A 82 -14.15 13.20 1.03
CA ALA A 82 -14.82 12.28 0.09
C ALA A 82 -13.86 11.40 -0.70
N ASP A 83 -12.71 11.94 -1.10
CA ASP A 83 -11.74 11.22 -1.94
C ASP A 83 -10.69 10.47 -1.12
N ALA A 84 -10.69 10.64 0.20
CA ALA A 84 -9.71 10.00 1.09
C ALA A 84 -10.31 8.90 1.96
N GLU A 85 -11.61 8.70 1.94
CA GLU A 85 -12.30 7.74 2.81
C GLU A 85 -11.91 6.28 2.55
N LEU A 86 -11.45 5.97 1.34
CA LEU A 86 -11.03 4.62 0.99
C LEU A 86 -9.56 4.35 1.33
N PHE A 87 -8.87 5.34 1.90
CA PHE A 87 -7.50 5.16 2.37
C PHE A 87 -7.48 4.87 3.86
N ASP A 88 -6.82 3.78 4.24
CA ASP A 88 -6.59 3.43 5.63
C ASP A 88 -5.14 3.69 6.00
N ILE A 89 -4.92 4.18 7.22
CA ILE A 89 -3.58 4.38 7.75
C ILE A 89 -3.16 3.15 8.52
N VAL A 90 -2.00 2.60 8.16
CA VAL A 90 -1.35 1.50 8.87
C VAL A 90 -0.16 2.07 9.64
N ILE A 91 -0.06 1.74 10.91
CA ILE A 91 1.05 2.19 11.76
C ILE A 91 2.08 1.11 12.03
N ARG A 92 1.69 -0.14 11.84
CA ARG A 92 2.59 -1.30 11.94
C ARG A 92 1.91 -2.50 11.26
N MET A 93 2.70 -3.50 10.92
CA MET A 93 2.19 -4.76 10.35
C MET A 93 2.70 -5.94 11.17
N ASP A 94 1.80 -6.89 11.43
CA ASP A 94 2.14 -8.09 12.21
C ASP A 94 3.28 -8.87 11.54
N GLY A 95 4.22 -9.33 12.34
CA GLY A 95 5.35 -10.13 11.88
C GLY A 95 6.40 -9.38 11.07
N LEU A 96 6.24 -8.08 10.85
CA LEU A 96 7.18 -7.26 10.09
C LEU A 96 7.97 -6.33 11.00
N GLY A 97 9.05 -5.77 10.45
CA GLY A 97 9.88 -4.78 11.14
C GLY A 97 9.31 -3.38 11.07
N ALA A 98 10.14 -2.40 11.39
CA ALA A 98 9.79 -0.99 11.31
C ALA A 98 9.74 -0.52 9.85
N PHE A 99 9.12 0.63 9.62
CA PHE A 99 9.05 1.25 8.29
C PHE A 99 10.41 1.32 7.60
N ALA A 100 11.44 1.78 8.34
CA ALA A 100 12.79 1.95 7.78
C ALA A 100 13.39 0.65 7.23
N ASP A 101 13.02 -0.48 7.81
CA ASP A 101 13.47 -1.79 7.34
C ASP A 101 12.61 -2.29 6.18
N GLU A 102 11.29 -2.16 6.28
CA GLU A 102 10.36 -2.71 5.30
C GLU A 102 10.32 -1.91 4.00
N ILE A 103 10.64 -0.63 4.01
CA ILE A 103 10.69 0.18 2.79
C ILE A 103 11.71 -0.37 1.77
N LYS A 104 12.72 -1.08 2.24
CA LYS A 104 13.73 -1.73 1.39
C LYS A 104 13.17 -2.95 0.68
N ASN A 105 12.05 -3.46 1.13
CA ASN A 105 11.36 -4.64 0.56
C ASN A 105 10.20 -4.25 -0.34
N CYS A 106 10.17 -3.01 -0.81
CA CYS A 106 9.16 -2.52 -1.73
C CYS A 106 9.56 -2.72 -3.18
N VAL A 107 8.55 -2.89 -4.03
CA VAL A 107 8.69 -2.77 -5.48
C VAL A 107 8.24 -1.38 -5.89
N ASP A 108 8.74 -0.89 -7.01
CA ASP A 108 8.35 0.40 -7.57
C ASP A 108 7.30 0.20 -8.64
N ILE A 109 6.19 0.95 -8.53
CA ILE A 109 5.14 0.98 -9.55
C ILE A 109 5.05 2.40 -10.09
N SER A 110 5.09 2.53 -11.41
CA SER A 110 5.08 3.85 -12.05
C SER A 110 3.70 4.52 -11.98
N LEU A 111 3.69 5.77 -11.50
CA LEU A 111 2.54 6.67 -11.57
C LEU A 111 2.99 7.89 -12.39
N GLY A 112 2.84 7.82 -13.71
CA GLY A 112 3.39 8.85 -14.58
C GLY A 112 4.91 8.91 -14.46
N ARG A 113 5.44 10.05 -14.06
CA ARG A 113 6.89 10.25 -13.87
C ARG A 113 7.37 9.85 -12.47
N GLN A 114 6.44 9.55 -11.57
CA GLN A 114 6.73 9.23 -10.19
C GLN A 114 6.69 7.72 -9.97
N LYS A 115 7.31 7.27 -8.89
CA LYS A 115 7.32 5.85 -8.52
C LYS A 115 6.67 5.68 -7.15
N LEU A 116 5.67 4.81 -7.13
CA LEU A 116 4.96 4.43 -5.91
C LEU A 116 5.67 3.24 -5.27
N LYS A 117 6.00 3.36 -3.99
CA LYS A 117 6.55 2.25 -3.21
C LYS A 117 5.42 1.32 -2.78
N VAL A 118 5.52 0.07 -3.14
CA VAL A 118 4.52 -0.96 -2.85
C VAL A 118 5.21 -2.13 -2.17
N LEU A 119 4.76 -2.50 -0.97
CA LEU A 119 5.38 -3.59 -0.21
C LEU A 119 5.25 -4.91 -0.99
N SER A 120 6.33 -5.69 -1.07
CA SER A 120 6.38 -6.90 -1.89
C SER A 120 5.36 -7.95 -1.44
N LEU A 121 4.91 -8.79 -2.38
CA LEU A 121 4.00 -9.92 -2.10
C LEU A 121 4.54 -10.81 -0.99
N GLU A 122 5.84 -11.06 -0.99
CA GLU A 122 6.49 -11.88 0.03
C GLU A 122 6.29 -11.34 1.44
N ARG A 123 6.45 -10.01 1.60
CA ARG A 123 6.28 -9.38 2.91
C ARG A 123 4.81 -9.30 3.33
N ILE A 124 3.93 -9.04 2.38
CA ILE A 124 2.48 -9.05 2.65
C ILE A 124 2.03 -10.43 3.11
N LEU A 125 2.48 -11.48 2.42
CA LEU A 125 2.18 -12.86 2.78
C LEU A 125 2.70 -13.18 4.19
N ALA A 126 3.94 -12.80 4.49
CA ALA A 126 4.54 -13.01 5.82
C ALA A 126 3.70 -12.36 6.92
N SER A 127 3.22 -11.13 6.67
CA SER A 127 2.38 -10.42 7.63
C SER A 127 1.03 -11.10 7.83
N LYS A 128 0.40 -11.57 6.76
CA LYS A 128 -0.87 -12.29 6.84
C LYS A 128 -0.74 -13.60 7.62
N ILE A 129 0.34 -14.32 7.41
CA ILE A 129 0.63 -15.56 8.15
C ILE A 129 0.83 -15.25 9.65
N ALA A 130 1.57 -14.19 9.97
CA ALA A 130 1.80 -13.79 11.35
C ALA A 130 0.52 -13.35 12.06
N ALA A 131 -0.34 -12.58 11.38
CA ALA A 131 -1.63 -12.13 11.92
C ALA A 131 -2.58 -13.30 12.16
N ASN A 132 -2.59 -14.26 11.25
CA ASN A 132 -3.36 -15.51 11.36
C ASN A 132 -4.84 -15.32 11.73
N ARG A 133 -5.49 -14.27 11.19
CA ARG A 133 -6.92 -14.03 11.40
C ARG A 133 -7.74 -14.92 10.48
N ALA A 134 -9.02 -15.16 10.84
CA ALA A 134 -9.91 -16.00 10.03
C ALA A 134 -9.99 -15.53 8.58
N LYS A 135 -10.11 -14.21 8.37
CA LYS A 135 -10.14 -13.63 7.01
C LYS A 135 -8.81 -13.80 6.26
N ASP A 136 -7.69 -13.85 6.97
CA ASP A 136 -6.36 -14.03 6.34
C ASP A 136 -6.20 -15.45 5.81
N LYS A 137 -6.81 -16.44 6.46
CA LYS A 137 -6.74 -17.85 6.04
C LYS A 137 -7.35 -18.08 4.65
N LEU A 138 -8.29 -17.23 4.25
CA LEU A 138 -8.90 -17.30 2.92
C LEU A 138 -8.00 -16.68 1.84
N THR A 139 -7.22 -15.66 2.18
CA THR A 139 -6.37 -14.93 1.23
C THR A 139 -4.97 -15.50 1.12
N ILE A 140 -4.45 -16.15 2.17
CA ILE A 140 -3.09 -16.70 2.18
C ILE A 140 -2.82 -17.64 0.98
N PRO A 141 -3.68 -18.60 0.64
CA PRO A 141 -3.43 -19.46 -0.52
C PRO A 141 -3.33 -18.67 -1.83
N VAL A 142 -4.20 -17.68 -2.00
CA VAL A 142 -4.22 -16.82 -3.19
C VAL A 142 -2.92 -16.04 -3.30
N LEU A 143 -2.42 -15.49 -2.20
CA LEU A 143 -1.15 -14.75 -2.15
C LEU A 143 0.04 -15.66 -2.42
N ARG A 144 0.03 -16.88 -1.90
CA ARG A 144 1.07 -17.87 -2.19
C ARG A 144 1.14 -18.21 -3.67
N ASP A 145 -0.01 -18.43 -4.29
CA ASP A 145 -0.08 -18.74 -5.72
C ASP A 145 0.41 -17.56 -6.56
N ALA A 146 0.00 -16.34 -6.21
CA ALA A 146 0.46 -15.13 -6.90
C ALA A 146 1.97 -14.94 -6.76
N LEU A 147 2.52 -15.17 -5.59
CA LEU A 147 3.96 -15.08 -5.34
C LEU A 147 4.73 -16.13 -6.15
N ALA A 148 4.25 -17.37 -6.16
CA ALA A 148 4.86 -18.45 -6.94
C ALA A 148 4.85 -18.13 -8.45
N ALA A 149 3.75 -17.60 -8.97
CA ALA A 149 3.62 -17.19 -10.35
C ALA A 149 4.63 -16.08 -10.70
N THR A 150 4.77 -15.08 -9.82
CA THR A 150 5.72 -13.97 -10.00
C THR A 150 7.16 -14.48 -10.01
N GLN A 151 7.51 -15.39 -9.10
CA GLN A 151 8.85 -15.98 -9.03
C GLN A 151 9.16 -16.83 -10.27
N SER A 152 8.18 -17.58 -10.75
CA SER A 152 8.32 -18.38 -11.98
C SER A 152 8.58 -17.50 -13.19
N MET A 153 7.87 -16.38 -13.31
CA MET A 153 8.08 -15.41 -14.40
C MET A 153 9.47 -14.78 -14.34
N LYS A 154 9.97 -14.46 -13.16
CA LYS A 154 11.32 -13.91 -12.98
C LYS A 154 12.39 -14.91 -13.40
N ARG A 155 12.23 -16.21 -13.07
CA ARG A 155 13.15 -17.27 -13.46
C ARG A 155 13.19 -17.42 -14.98
N ARG A 156 12.03 -17.41 -15.65
CA ARG A 156 11.95 -17.49 -17.11
C ARG A 156 12.64 -16.30 -17.79
N SER A 157 12.48 -15.11 -17.22
CA SER A 157 13.11 -13.89 -17.74
C SER A 157 14.64 -13.94 -17.66
N LYS A 158 15.20 -14.57 -16.59
CA LYS A 158 16.65 -14.69 -16.42
C LYS A 158 17.29 -15.74 -17.33
N ASN A 159 16.51 -16.67 -17.85
CA ASN A 159 17.00 -17.77 -18.70
C ASN A 159 16.89 -17.48 -20.20
N LYS A 160 16.55 -16.27 -20.57
CA LYS A 160 16.50 -15.83 -21.97
C LYS A 160 17.72 -15.03 -22.38
#